data_d99607f5e039cebebc06eaaf5c4d94d7
#
_entry.id   d99607f5e039cebebc06eaaf5c4d94d7
#
_cell.length_a   1.000
_cell.length_b   1.000
_cell.length_c   1.000
_cell.angle_alpha   90.00
_cell.angle_beta   90.00
_cell.angle_gamma   90.00
#
_symmetry.space_group_name_H-M   'P 1'
#
loop_
_entity.id
_entity.type
_entity.pdbx_description
1 polymer ?
#
loop_
_entity_poly.entity_id
_entity_poly.type
_entity_poly.pdbx_seq_one_letter_code
_entity_poly.pdbx_strand_id
1 'polypeptide(L)'
;MAGTHADVRRIIPEGLSIGVDEMRAIVQIASRRPSTGRWQIVLIEDADRLTEGAANALLKVVEEPPTRTVFLLCAPSVDPEDIAITLRSRCRHVALVTPPPEAIAQVLIDNDSLSAETASWAAAVSGGHVGRARRLATDPDARDRRLQALGLARDAATRSKAYAAGEALVAAAEAEATVLTAGRAEAETEELRTALGAGGTGKGTAGALRGSTGAIKDLERRQKSRQTRASRDALDRALIDLATYFRDALLVSAGAGGVRLNHPDMAEQIAAMAAHAPPDRLLRCIEAVLGCREALAINVKPKFAVDAMVATIGQALRD
;
A
#
# COMPACT_ATOMS: atom_id res chain seq x y z
N MET A 1 17.96 -8.14 -0.61
CA MET A 1 18.64 -8.62 0.63
C MET A 1 17.59 -9.36 1.47
N ALA A 2 17.84 -10.60 1.82
CA ALA A 2 16.98 -11.32 2.73
C ALA A 2 17.05 -10.64 4.11
N GLY A 3 15.91 -10.22 4.67
CA GLY A 3 15.79 -9.55 5.97
C GLY A 3 16.04 -10.50 7.16
N THR A 4 17.17 -11.20 7.14
CA THR A 4 17.46 -12.33 8.03
C THR A 4 18.51 -12.03 9.10
N HIS A 5 18.95 -10.76 9.25
CA HIS A 5 19.90 -10.43 10.30
C HIS A 5 19.23 -10.50 11.68
N ALA A 6 19.79 -11.26 12.61
CA ALA A 6 19.21 -11.50 13.93
C ALA A 6 18.91 -10.22 14.73
N ASP A 7 19.72 -9.17 14.55
CA ASP A 7 19.60 -7.89 15.25
C ASP A 7 18.86 -6.81 14.44
N VAL A 8 18.22 -7.16 13.32
CA VAL A 8 17.34 -6.28 12.56
C VAL A 8 15.91 -6.80 12.65
N ARG A 9 15.05 -6.01 13.26
CA ARG A 9 13.62 -6.29 13.34
C ARG A 9 12.87 -5.36 12.41
N ARG A 10 12.26 -5.94 11.40
CA ARG A 10 11.39 -5.26 10.46
C ARG A 10 9.94 -5.52 10.85
N ILE A 11 9.22 -4.46 11.16
CA ILE A 11 7.84 -4.47 11.58
C ILE A 11 7.01 -4.02 10.39
N ILE A 12 6.23 -4.93 9.86
CA ILE A 12 5.29 -4.68 8.77
C ILE A 12 3.91 -4.90 9.34
N PRO A 13 3.01 -3.89 9.35
CA PRO A 13 1.66 -4.07 9.86
C PRO A 13 0.96 -5.24 9.16
N GLU A 14 0.35 -6.14 9.88
CA GLU A 14 -0.46 -7.22 9.29
C GLU A 14 -1.85 -6.73 8.87
N GLY A 15 -2.37 -5.71 9.55
CA GLY A 15 -3.67 -5.10 9.29
C GLY A 15 -3.58 -3.65 8.85
N LEU A 16 -4.72 -2.95 8.96
CA LEU A 16 -4.85 -1.55 8.61
C LEU A 16 -4.18 -0.61 9.62
N SER A 17 -3.87 -1.10 10.84
CA SER A 17 -3.21 -0.34 11.89
C SER A 17 -2.27 -1.24 12.71
N ILE A 18 -1.31 -0.61 13.39
CA ILE A 18 -0.42 -1.23 14.37
C ILE A 18 -0.97 -0.95 15.77
N GLY A 19 -1.36 -2.00 16.47
CA GLY A 19 -1.98 -1.90 17.79
C GLY A 19 -0.97 -1.75 18.94
N VAL A 20 -1.49 -1.32 20.10
CA VAL A 20 -0.67 -1.09 21.31
C VAL A 20 0.02 -2.36 21.82
N ASP A 21 -0.64 -3.52 21.75
CA ASP A 21 -0.07 -4.77 22.26
C ASP A 21 1.07 -5.29 21.37
N GLU A 22 0.92 -5.15 20.04
CA GLU A 22 1.98 -5.43 19.10
C GLU A 22 3.20 -4.53 19.38
N MET A 23 2.96 -3.24 19.58
CA MET A 23 4.02 -2.28 19.84
C MET A 23 4.71 -2.54 21.20
N ARG A 24 3.99 -2.92 22.25
CA ARG A 24 4.58 -3.31 23.54
C ARG A 24 5.49 -4.52 23.42
N ALA A 25 5.09 -5.52 22.63
CA ALA A 25 5.94 -6.69 22.36
C ALA A 25 7.24 -6.28 21.65
N ILE A 26 7.16 -5.36 20.69
CA ILE A 26 8.31 -4.82 19.96
C ILE A 26 9.27 -4.07 20.90
N VAL A 27 8.74 -3.21 21.78
CA VAL A 27 9.52 -2.48 22.77
C VAL A 27 10.27 -3.44 23.72
N GLN A 28 9.63 -4.54 24.15
CA GLN A 28 10.29 -5.56 24.95
C GLN A 28 11.44 -6.26 24.22
N ILE A 29 11.25 -6.55 22.93
CA ILE A 29 12.32 -7.12 22.08
C ILE A 29 13.45 -6.12 21.90
N ALA A 30 13.13 -4.85 21.64
CA ALA A 30 14.09 -3.77 21.43
C ALA A 30 14.96 -3.49 22.68
N SER A 31 14.47 -3.84 23.87
CA SER A 31 15.20 -3.70 25.14
C SER A 31 16.29 -4.77 25.33
N ARG A 32 16.37 -5.77 24.46
CA ARG A 32 17.42 -6.80 24.50
C ARG A 32 18.70 -6.26 23.89
N ARG A 33 19.85 -6.85 24.31
CA ARG A 33 21.13 -6.53 23.68
C ARG A 33 21.25 -7.15 22.29
N PRO A 34 21.96 -6.52 21.34
CA PRO A 34 22.31 -7.15 20.07
C PRO A 34 22.99 -8.50 20.30
N SER A 35 22.68 -9.50 19.47
CA SER A 35 23.20 -10.86 19.58
C SER A 35 24.44 -11.11 18.72
N THR A 36 24.48 -10.54 17.52
CA THR A 36 25.52 -10.77 16.52
C THR A 36 26.22 -9.48 16.11
N GLY A 37 25.47 -8.38 15.99
CA GLY A 37 25.97 -7.09 15.55
C GLY A 37 26.33 -6.15 16.70
N ARG A 38 26.76 -4.93 16.32
CA ARG A 38 27.05 -3.86 17.28
C ARG A 38 25.80 -3.10 17.69
N TRP A 39 24.76 -3.13 16.85
CA TRP A 39 23.53 -2.37 17.00
C TRP A 39 22.32 -3.27 16.74
N GLN A 40 21.28 -3.07 17.51
CA GLN A 40 19.95 -3.56 17.23
C GLN A 40 19.18 -2.49 16.46
N ILE A 41 18.54 -2.88 15.37
CA ILE A 41 17.77 -1.98 14.51
C ILE A 41 16.32 -2.45 14.53
N VAL A 42 15.41 -1.53 14.86
CA VAL A 42 13.97 -1.73 14.78
C VAL A 42 13.44 -0.81 13.70
N LEU A 43 13.04 -1.39 12.58
CA LEU A 43 12.46 -0.69 11.44
C LEU A 43 10.94 -0.86 11.46
N ILE A 44 10.21 0.22 11.67
CA ILE A 44 8.74 0.24 11.63
C ILE A 44 8.34 0.81 10.29
N GLU A 45 7.83 -0.05 9.42
CA GLU A 45 7.25 0.35 8.14
C GLU A 45 5.81 0.84 8.35
N ASP A 46 5.40 1.83 7.57
CA ASP A 46 4.09 2.46 7.68
C ASP A 46 3.79 2.94 9.12
N ALA A 47 4.70 3.76 9.71
CA ALA A 47 4.52 4.32 11.05
C ALA A 47 3.31 5.27 11.15
N ASP A 48 2.79 5.74 10.03
CA ASP A 48 1.50 6.43 9.88
C ASP A 48 0.31 5.57 10.30
N ARG A 49 0.47 4.24 10.32
CA ARG A 49 -0.56 3.29 10.76
C ARG A 49 -0.54 2.96 12.25
N LEU A 50 0.30 3.64 13.04
CA LEU A 50 0.31 3.49 14.50
C LEU A 50 -1.01 4.02 15.08
N THR A 51 -1.70 3.21 15.88
CA THR A 51 -2.78 3.74 16.72
C THR A 51 -2.21 4.71 17.74
N GLU A 52 -3.03 5.64 18.26
CA GLU A 52 -2.60 6.57 19.31
C GLU A 52 -1.98 5.84 20.52
N GLY A 53 -2.58 4.74 20.94
CA GLY A 53 -2.05 3.90 22.03
C GLY A 53 -0.69 3.26 21.68
N ALA A 54 -0.49 2.86 20.42
CA ALA A 54 0.80 2.31 19.95
C ALA A 54 1.88 3.41 19.87
N ALA A 55 1.54 4.58 19.35
CA ALA A 55 2.42 5.73 19.33
C ALA A 55 2.86 6.12 20.77
N ASN A 56 1.93 6.20 21.69
CA ASN A 56 2.20 6.49 23.10
C ASN A 56 3.10 5.42 23.76
N ALA A 57 2.94 4.15 23.41
CA ALA A 57 3.81 3.07 23.91
C ALA A 57 5.27 3.20 23.43
N LEU A 58 5.51 3.85 22.29
CA LEU A 58 6.86 4.11 21.77
C LEU A 58 7.54 5.32 22.42
N LEU A 59 6.80 6.30 22.94
CA LEU A 59 7.36 7.58 23.36
C LEU A 59 8.57 7.43 24.28
N LYS A 60 8.45 6.62 25.34
CA LYS A 60 9.51 6.45 26.32
C LYS A 60 10.77 5.82 25.71
N VAL A 61 10.61 4.81 24.87
CA VAL A 61 11.74 4.07 24.30
C VAL A 61 12.41 4.82 23.14
N VAL A 62 11.68 5.74 22.50
CA VAL A 62 12.24 6.64 21.48
C VAL A 62 12.98 7.82 22.13
N GLU A 63 12.48 8.31 23.27
CA GLU A 63 13.13 9.37 24.04
C GLU A 63 14.44 8.90 24.71
N GLU A 64 14.41 7.71 25.31
CA GLU A 64 15.55 7.07 25.95
C GLU A 64 15.77 5.66 25.37
N PRO A 65 16.33 5.56 24.17
CA PRO A 65 16.50 4.26 23.53
C PRO A 65 17.50 3.39 24.30
N PRO A 66 17.27 2.08 24.36
CA PRO A 66 18.21 1.15 24.98
C PRO A 66 19.59 1.26 24.32
N THR A 67 20.65 0.99 25.10
CA THR A 67 22.02 1.09 24.63
C THR A 67 22.22 0.25 23.36
N ARG A 68 22.72 0.87 22.29
CA ARG A 68 22.94 0.27 20.97
C ARG A 68 21.67 -0.16 20.24
N THR A 69 20.55 0.50 20.49
CA THR A 69 19.30 0.30 19.74
C THR A 69 18.98 1.54 18.91
N VAL A 70 18.60 1.34 17.65
CA VAL A 70 18.15 2.39 16.72
C VAL A 70 16.76 2.06 16.26
N PHE A 71 15.85 3.05 16.35
CA PHE A 71 14.52 2.98 15.79
C PHE A 71 14.47 3.76 14.49
N LEU A 72 13.97 3.15 13.42
CA LEU A 72 13.69 3.78 12.14
C LEU A 72 12.16 3.73 11.92
N LEU A 73 11.56 4.91 11.88
CA LEU A 73 10.12 5.09 11.64
C LEU A 73 9.94 5.58 10.22
N CYS A 74 9.29 4.80 9.36
CA CYS A 74 8.98 5.19 7.98
C CYS A 74 7.55 5.73 7.94
N ALA A 75 7.38 6.95 7.44
CA ALA A 75 6.09 7.58 7.24
C ALA A 75 6.07 8.33 5.89
N PRO A 76 4.88 8.50 5.26
CA PRO A 76 4.76 9.21 4.00
C PRO A 76 5.21 10.65 4.08
N SER A 77 4.90 11.32 5.19
CA SER A 77 5.29 12.71 5.46
C SER A 77 5.58 12.92 6.96
N VAL A 78 5.87 14.16 7.32
CA VAL A 78 6.01 14.61 8.72
C VAL A 78 4.77 15.34 9.23
N ASP A 79 3.69 15.27 8.49
CA ASP A 79 2.43 15.90 8.91
C ASP A 79 1.84 15.19 10.13
N PRO A 80 1.09 15.92 10.99
CA PRO A 80 0.50 15.34 12.19
C PRO A 80 -0.47 14.17 11.93
N GLU A 81 -1.05 14.11 10.74
CA GLU A 81 -1.93 13.03 10.30
C GLU A 81 -1.17 11.73 10.01
N ASP A 82 0.09 11.85 9.54
CA ASP A 82 0.94 10.70 9.22
C ASP A 82 1.80 10.26 10.41
N ILE A 83 2.29 11.20 11.22
CA ILE A 83 3.12 10.87 12.37
C ILE A 83 2.81 11.81 13.55
N ALA A 84 2.48 11.24 14.71
CA ALA A 84 2.17 12.01 15.91
C ALA A 84 3.31 13.01 16.24
N ILE A 85 2.94 14.27 16.51
CA ILE A 85 3.87 15.36 16.82
C ILE A 85 4.81 14.97 17.97
N THR A 86 4.29 14.22 18.94
CA THR A 86 5.04 13.73 20.11
C THR A 86 6.16 12.75 19.73
N LEU A 87 5.96 11.88 18.74
CA LEU A 87 7.01 11.01 18.19
C LEU A 87 7.98 11.81 17.33
N ARG A 88 7.46 12.63 16.42
CA ARG A 88 8.26 13.46 15.52
C ARG A 88 9.27 14.34 16.27
N SER A 89 8.84 14.99 17.38
CA SER A 89 9.70 15.87 18.16
C SER A 89 10.88 15.16 18.85
N ARG A 90 10.82 13.83 18.97
CA ARG A 90 11.86 12.97 19.58
C ARG A 90 12.71 12.23 18.56
N CYS A 91 12.39 12.37 17.28
CA CYS A 91 13.09 11.71 16.18
C CYS A 91 13.87 12.71 15.35
N ARG A 92 15.01 12.27 14.82
CA ARG A 92 15.69 13.00 13.76
C ARG A 92 14.98 12.74 12.44
N HIS A 93 14.47 13.77 11.80
CA HIS A 93 13.89 13.67 10.48
C HIS A 93 14.97 13.50 9.40
N VAL A 94 14.78 12.49 8.54
CA VAL A 94 15.58 12.25 7.33
C VAL A 94 14.61 12.26 6.14
N ALA A 95 14.62 13.33 5.36
CA ALA A 95 13.80 13.43 4.16
C ALA A 95 14.38 12.53 3.07
N LEU A 96 13.52 11.68 2.50
CA LEU A 96 13.83 10.88 1.32
C LEU A 96 13.19 11.56 0.11
N VAL A 97 13.99 11.84 -0.90
CA VAL A 97 13.52 12.46 -2.14
C VAL A 97 13.05 11.37 -3.09
N THR A 98 11.90 11.60 -3.72
CA THR A 98 11.40 10.72 -4.79
C THR A 98 12.41 10.69 -5.94
N PRO A 99 12.93 9.52 -6.32
CA PRO A 99 13.91 9.43 -7.39
C PRO A 99 13.28 9.79 -8.75
N PRO A 100 14.02 10.46 -9.64
CA PRO A 100 13.55 10.75 -10.98
C PRO A 100 13.43 9.44 -11.78
N PRO A 101 12.56 9.40 -12.82
CA PRO A 101 12.35 8.18 -13.62
C PRO A 101 13.62 7.61 -14.22
N GLU A 102 14.57 8.44 -14.60
CA GLU A 102 15.85 8.02 -15.18
C GLU A 102 16.68 7.19 -14.19
N ALA A 103 16.70 7.60 -12.90
CA ALA A 103 17.38 6.85 -11.85
C ALA A 103 16.67 5.51 -11.56
N ILE A 104 15.33 5.49 -11.61
CA ILE A 104 14.55 4.25 -11.47
C ILE A 104 14.82 3.31 -12.64
N ALA A 105 14.80 3.81 -13.88
CA ALA A 105 15.09 3.00 -15.06
C ALA A 105 16.48 2.37 -14.98
N GLN A 106 17.49 3.14 -14.53
CA GLN A 106 18.85 2.62 -14.35
C GLN A 106 18.89 1.48 -13.33
N VAL A 107 18.21 1.63 -12.20
CA VAL A 107 18.12 0.56 -11.18
C VAL A 107 17.48 -0.71 -11.75
N LEU A 108 16.45 -0.58 -12.58
CA LEU A 108 15.80 -1.73 -13.21
C LEU A 108 16.68 -2.42 -14.25
N ILE A 109 17.48 -1.66 -14.99
CA ILE A 109 18.46 -2.21 -15.95
C ILE A 109 19.58 -2.96 -15.20
N ASP A 110 20.17 -2.31 -14.21
CA ASP A 110 21.35 -2.84 -13.52
C ASP A 110 21.03 -4.04 -12.60
N ASN A 111 19.90 -4.01 -11.90
CA ASN A 111 19.57 -5.02 -10.89
C ASN A 111 18.61 -6.10 -11.39
N ASP A 112 17.75 -5.78 -12.34
CA ASP A 112 16.70 -6.69 -12.82
C ASP A 112 16.93 -7.14 -14.27
N SER A 113 18.02 -6.68 -14.92
CA SER A 113 18.40 -7.01 -16.30
C SER A 113 17.29 -6.73 -17.35
N LEU A 114 16.49 -5.70 -17.11
CA LEU A 114 15.41 -5.32 -18.01
C LEU A 114 15.94 -4.54 -19.21
N SER A 115 15.22 -4.60 -20.34
CA SER A 115 15.52 -3.77 -21.50
C SER A 115 15.36 -2.27 -21.18
N ALA A 116 16.16 -1.41 -21.81
CA ALA A 116 16.09 0.04 -21.60
C ALA A 116 14.70 0.61 -21.90
N GLU A 117 14.01 0.07 -22.91
CA GLU A 117 12.65 0.47 -23.28
C GLU A 117 11.65 0.14 -22.16
N THR A 118 11.62 -1.12 -21.71
CA THR A 118 10.72 -1.56 -20.64
C THR A 118 11.01 -0.82 -19.32
N ALA A 119 12.28 -0.66 -18.97
CA ALA A 119 12.70 0.04 -17.75
C ALA A 119 12.29 1.53 -17.78
N SER A 120 12.50 2.21 -18.91
CA SER A 120 12.13 3.62 -19.08
C SER A 120 10.61 3.83 -19.01
N TRP A 121 9.84 2.97 -19.70
CA TRP A 121 8.39 3.01 -19.62
C TRP A 121 7.88 2.78 -18.19
N ALA A 122 8.33 1.70 -17.55
CA ALA A 122 7.88 1.35 -16.21
C ALA A 122 8.25 2.42 -15.17
N ALA A 123 9.44 3.01 -15.29
CA ALA A 123 9.88 4.12 -14.46
C ALA A 123 9.00 5.36 -14.64
N ALA A 124 8.68 5.72 -15.90
CA ALA A 124 7.85 6.89 -16.20
C ALA A 124 6.44 6.80 -15.58
N VAL A 125 5.82 5.61 -15.61
CA VAL A 125 4.44 5.39 -15.13
C VAL A 125 4.35 4.94 -13.68
N SER A 126 5.49 4.84 -12.95
CA SER A 126 5.52 4.33 -11.58
C SER A 126 5.20 5.36 -10.51
N GLY A 127 5.15 6.65 -10.87
CA GLY A 127 5.00 7.74 -9.90
C GLY A 127 6.21 7.89 -8.96
N GLY A 128 7.42 7.48 -9.38
CA GLY A 128 8.64 7.59 -8.58
C GLY A 128 8.87 6.39 -7.63
N HIS A 129 8.11 5.31 -7.76
CA HIS A 129 8.18 4.16 -6.85
C HIS A 129 8.90 2.96 -7.51
N VAL A 130 10.14 2.67 -7.09
CA VAL A 130 10.98 1.61 -7.68
C VAL A 130 10.30 0.23 -7.65
N GLY A 131 9.70 -0.15 -6.52
CA GLY A 131 9.01 -1.44 -6.39
C GLY A 131 7.81 -1.57 -7.34
N ARG A 132 7.08 -0.47 -7.55
CA ARG A 132 5.99 -0.41 -8.51
C ARG A 132 6.49 -0.48 -9.95
N ALA A 133 7.56 0.24 -10.28
CA ALA A 133 8.19 0.19 -11.58
C ALA A 133 8.62 -1.25 -11.93
N ARG A 134 9.31 -1.92 -11.00
CA ARG A 134 9.69 -3.33 -11.16
C ARG A 134 8.50 -4.22 -11.44
N ARG A 135 7.42 -4.07 -10.67
CA ARG A 135 6.22 -4.88 -10.84
C ARG A 135 5.54 -4.63 -12.19
N LEU A 136 5.39 -3.38 -12.60
CA LEU A 136 4.83 -3.04 -13.92
C LEU A 136 5.69 -3.57 -15.07
N ALA A 137 7.01 -3.62 -14.89
CA ALA A 137 7.92 -4.15 -15.90
C ALA A 137 7.83 -5.68 -16.04
N THR A 138 7.61 -6.40 -14.94
CA THR A 138 7.74 -7.87 -14.89
C THR A 138 6.40 -8.63 -14.83
N ASP A 139 5.32 -7.98 -14.38
CA ASP A 139 4.01 -8.59 -14.18
C ASP A 139 2.98 -8.04 -15.19
N PRO A 140 2.59 -8.84 -16.21
CA PRO A 140 1.55 -8.45 -17.18
C PRO A 140 0.21 -8.13 -16.50
N ASP A 141 -0.18 -8.91 -15.49
CA ASP A 141 -1.44 -8.68 -14.78
C ASP A 141 -1.45 -7.33 -14.05
N ALA A 142 -0.29 -6.86 -13.57
CA ALA A 142 -0.19 -5.52 -12.99
C ALA A 142 -0.43 -4.41 -14.02
N ARG A 143 0.02 -4.62 -15.25
CA ARG A 143 -0.25 -3.70 -16.38
C ARG A 143 -1.73 -3.67 -16.74
N ASP A 144 -2.35 -4.84 -16.84
CA ASP A 144 -3.78 -4.95 -17.18
C ASP A 144 -4.66 -4.31 -16.09
N ARG A 145 -4.34 -4.53 -14.81
CA ARG A 145 -5.04 -3.87 -13.69
C ARG A 145 -4.89 -2.35 -13.74
N ARG A 146 -3.69 -1.84 -14.06
CA ARG A 146 -3.49 -0.40 -14.26
C ARG A 146 -4.34 0.15 -15.40
N LEU A 147 -4.35 -0.52 -16.55
CA LEU A 147 -5.16 -0.10 -17.69
C LEU A 147 -6.66 -0.15 -17.37
N GLN A 148 -7.12 -1.15 -16.64
CA GLN A 148 -8.50 -1.24 -16.16
C GLN A 148 -8.85 -0.07 -15.24
N ALA A 149 -7.98 0.29 -14.29
CA ALA A 149 -8.19 1.44 -13.40
C ALA A 149 -8.28 2.76 -14.19
N LEU A 150 -7.39 2.98 -15.15
CA LEU A 150 -7.40 4.17 -15.99
C LEU A 150 -8.62 4.21 -16.93
N GLY A 151 -9.09 3.04 -17.39
CA GLY A 151 -10.29 2.93 -18.21
C GLY A 151 -11.57 3.39 -17.50
N LEU A 152 -11.59 3.35 -16.17
CA LEU A 152 -12.71 3.83 -15.37
C LEU A 152 -13.03 5.31 -15.64
N ALA A 153 -12.02 6.14 -15.92
CA ALA A 153 -12.21 7.55 -16.27
C ALA A 153 -13.19 7.74 -17.44
N ARG A 154 -13.06 6.90 -18.49
CA ARG A 154 -13.94 6.90 -19.65
C ARG A 154 -15.29 6.26 -19.33
N ASP A 155 -15.29 5.13 -18.62
CA ASP A 155 -16.50 4.36 -18.36
C ASP A 155 -17.42 5.05 -17.35
N ALA A 156 -16.86 5.85 -16.42
CA ALA A 156 -17.63 6.68 -15.48
C ALA A 156 -18.44 7.78 -16.18
N ALA A 157 -18.00 8.28 -17.31
CA ALA A 157 -18.78 9.24 -18.12
C ALA A 157 -20.08 8.62 -18.66
N THR A 158 -20.14 7.28 -18.81
CA THR A 158 -21.31 6.57 -19.34
C THR A 158 -22.15 6.01 -18.19
N ARG A 159 -23.35 6.56 -17.96
CA ARG A 159 -24.22 6.21 -16.81
C ARG A 159 -24.43 4.69 -16.65
N SER A 160 -24.63 3.95 -17.75
CA SER A 160 -24.85 2.50 -17.71
C SER A 160 -23.60 1.68 -17.34
N LYS A 161 -22.40 2.24 -17.53
CA LYS A 161 -21.12 1.54 -17.26
C LYS A 161 -20.48 1.95 -15.94
N ALA A 162 -20.82 3.12 -15.43
CA ALA A 162 -20.17 3.75 -14.29
C ALA A 162 -20.06 2.82 -13.07
N TYR A 163 -21.18 2.30 -12.59
CA TYR A 163 -21.20 1.42 -11.42
C TYR A 163 -20.56 0.06 -11.68
N ALA A 164 -20.74 -0.51 -12.87
CA ALA A 164 -20.08 -1.77 -13.24
C ALA A 164 -18.56 -1.62 -13.27
N ALA A 165 -18.02 -0.49 -13.75
CA ALA A 165 -16.60 -0.19 -13.72
C ALA A 165 -16.07 -0.02 -12.28
N GLY A 166 -16.85 0.63 -11.40
CA GLY A 166 -16.52 0.74 -9.98
C GLY A 166 -16.50 -0.62 -9.27
N GLU A 167 -17.48 -1.47 -9.51
CA GLU A 167 -17.54 -2.83 -8.97
C GLU A 167 -16.36 -3.69 -9.47
N ALA A 168 -16.04 -3.60 -10.76
CA ALA A 168 -14.88 -4.28 -11.34
C ALA A 168 -13.56 -3.84 -10.72
N LEU A 169 -13.40 -2.54 -10.40
CA LEU A 169 -12.22 -2.01 -9.74
C LEU A 169 -12.04 -2.61 -8.33
N VAL A 170 -13.10 -2.68 -7.54
CA VAL A 170 -13.08 -3.29 -6.20
C VAL A 170 -12.78 -4.78 -6.30
N ALA A 171 -13.44 -5.50 -7.21
CA ALA A 171 -13.21 -6.93 -7.41
C ALA A 171 -11.76 -7.23 -7.84
N ALA A 172 -11.17 -6.42 -8.73
CA ALA A 172 -9.78 -6.56 -9.14
C ALA A 172 -8.80 -6.38 -7.97
N ALA A 173 -9.06 -5.42 -7.07
CA ALA A 173 -8.24 -5.21 -5.88
C ALA A 173 -8.33 -6.38 -4.88
N GLU A 174 -9.51 -6.98 -4.71
CA GLU A 174 -9.73 -8.15 -3.87
C GLU A 174 -9.05 -9.40 -4.44
N ALA A 175 -9.16 -9.61 -5.77
CA ALA A 175 -8.50 -10.70 -6.46
C ALA A 175 -6.97 -10.60 -6.36
N GLU A 176 -6.40 -9.40 -6.55
CA GLU A 176 -4.97 -9.14 -6.36
C GLU A 176 -4.52 -9.48 -4.95
N ALA A 177 -5.26 -9.04 -3.92
CA ALA A 177 -4.96 -9.32 -2.53
C ALA A 177 -4.96 -10.82 -2.24
N THR A 178 -5.91 -11.56 -2.80
CA THR A 178 -6.00 -13.01 -2.65
C THR A 178 -4.75 -13.70 -3.20
N VAL A 179 -4.34 -13.35 -4.43
CA VAL A 179 -3.13 -13.91 -5.05
C VAL A 179 -1.87 -13.59 -4.24
N LEU A 180 -1.73 -12.33 -3.80
CA LEU A 180 -0.55 -11.87 -3.06
C LEU A 180 -0.41 -12.53 -1.68
N THR A 181 -1.52 -12.91 -1.04
CA THR A 181 -1.49 -13.45 0.33
C THR A 181 -1.61 -14.96 0.40
N ALA A 182 -2.02 -15.64 -0.68
CA ALA A 182 -2.31 -17.07 -0.70
C ALA A 182 -1.13 -17.95 -0.25
N GLY A 183 0.03 -17.80 -0.86
CA GLY A 183 1.19 -18.65 -0.57
C GLY A 183 1.67 -18.55 0.88
N ARG A 184 1.65 -17.34 1.46
CA ARG A 184 1.98 -17.15 2.89
C ARG A 184 0.90 -17.75 3.79
N ALA A 185 -0.37 -17.61 3.45
CA ALA A 185 -1.48 -18.15 4.22
C ALA A 185 -1.45 -19.70 4.24
N GLU A 186 -1.14 -20.33 3.11
CA GLU A 186 -0.98 -21.77 3.01
C GLU A 186 0.19 -22.27 3.87
N ALA A 187 1.35 -21.63 3.77
CA ALA A 187 2.54 -21.98 4.55
C ALA A 187 2.30 -21.88 6.07
N GLU A 188 1.70 -20.77 6.54
CA GLU A 188 1.35 -20.58 7.96
C GLU A 188 0.30 -21.59 8.44
N THR A 189 -0.64 -21.96 7.59
CA THR A 189 -1.66 -22.96 7.94
C THR A 189 -1.05 -24.35 8.08
N GLU A 190 -0.12 -24.70 7.19
CA GLU A 190 0.58 -26.00 7.25
C GLU A 190 1.53 -26.06 8.45
N GLU A 191 2.25 -24.97 8.73
CA GLU A 191 3.10 -24.85 9.91
C GLU A 191 2.28 -25.04 11.21
N LEU A 192 1.12 -24.39 11.30
CA LEU A 192 0.23 -24.54 12.44
C LEU A 192 -0.32 -25.96 12.57
N ARG A 193 -0.72 -26.59 11.45
CA ARG A 193 -1.17 -27.99 11.43
C ARG A 193 -0.08 -28.93 11.95
N THR A 194 1.15 -28.74 11.49
CA THR A 194 2.31 -29.52 11.91
C THR A 194 2.57 -29.34 13.40
N ALA A 195 2.55 -28.09 13.88
CA ALA A 195 2.75 -27.76 15.30
C ALA A 195 1.66 -28.34 16.21
N LEU A 196 0.44 -28.49 15.72
CA LEU A 196 -0.69 -29.09 16.43
C LEU A 196 -0.74 -30.63 16.35
N GLY A 197 0.26 -31.27 15.69
CA GLY A 197 0.35 -32.71 15.62
C GLY A 197 -0.63 -33.37 14.64
N ALA A 198 -1.07 -32.67 13.62
CA ALA A 198 -1.87 -33.21 12.51
C ALA A 198 -1.02 -34.16 11.67
N GLY A 199 -0.83 -35.39 12.15
CA GLY A 199 -0.01 -36.45 11.54
C GLY A 199 0.35 -37.56 12.51
N GLY A 200 0.10 -37.38 13.84
CA GLY A 200 0.38 -38.39 14.87
C GLY A 200 -0.83 -39.21 15.26
N THR A 201 -0.75 -40.53 15.16
CA THR A 201 -1.78 -41.50 15.60
C THR A 201 -1.72 -41.85 17.10
N GLY A 202 -1.39 -40.88 17.99
CA GLY A 202 -1.18 -41.10 19.42
C GLY A 202 -2.40 -40.73 20.28
N LYS A 203 -2.67 -41.54 21.33
CA LYS A 203 -3.71 -41.35 22.38
C LYS A 203 -3.43 -40.12 23.28
N GLY A 204 -3.56 -38.91 22.74
CA GLY A 204 -3.34 -37.65 23.49
C GLY A 204 -4.09 -36.47 22.88
N THR A 205 -4.77 -36.71 21.76
CA THR A 205 -5.30 -35.66 20.86
C THR A 205 -6.52 -34.90 21.38
N ALA A 206 -7.26 -35.40 22.36
CA ALA A 206 -8.50 -34.75 22.87
C ALA A 206 -8.23 -33.47 23.71
N GLY A 207 -7.07 -33.36 24.34
CA GLY A 207 -6.67 -32.16 25.11
C GLY A 207 -6.02 -31.09 24.24
N ALA A 208 -5.29 -31.52 23.21
CA ALA A 208 -4.65 -30.64 22.22
C ALA A 208 -5.68 -29.90 21.34
N LEU A 209 -6.82 -30.52 21.05
CA LEU A 209 -7.91 -29.96 20.24
C LEU A 209 -8.56 -28.70 20.85
N ARG A 210 -8.61 -28.53 22.17
CA ARG A 210 -9.22 -27.34 22.80
C ARG A 210 -8.32 -26.09 22.72
N GLY A 211 -7.01 -26.25 22.80
CA GLY A 211 -6.04 -25.16 22.58
C GLY A 211 -5.86 -24.83 21.08
N SER A 212 -6.07 -25.79 20.20
CA SER A 212 -5.92 -25.65 18.76
C SER A 212 -6.97 -24.72 18.13
N THR A 213 -8.22 -24.75 18.62
CA THR A 213 -9.31 -23.91 18.08
C THR A 213 -9.03 -22.41 18.25
N GLY A 214 -8.40 -22.00 19.33
CA GLY A 214 -7.99 -20.60 19.56
C GLY A 214 -6.87 -20.17 18.59
N ALA A 215 -5.83 -20.97 18.47
CA ALA A 215 -4.70 -20.70 17.57
C ALA A 215 -5.13 -20.64 16.11
N ILE A 216 -6.03 -21.53 15.68
CA ILE A 216 -6.58 -21.51 14.31
C ILE A 216 -7.36 -20.23 14.05
N LYS A 217 -8.28 -19.84 14.94
CA LYS A 217 -9.05 -18.60 14.81
C LYS A 217 -8.16 -17.35 14.81
N ASP A 218 -7.10 -17.35 15.61
CA ASP A 218 -6.15 -16.23 15.62
C ASP A 218 -5.34 -16.16 14.34
N LEU A 219 -4.97 -17.29 13.74
CA LEU A 219 -4.33 -17.34 12.44
C LEU A 219 -5.27 -16.83 11.34
N GLU A 220 -6.49 -17.35 11.27
CA GLU A 220 -7.52 -16.92 10.31
C GLU A 220 -7.79 -15.41 10.40
N ARG A 221 -7.87 -14.86 11.61
CA ARG A 221 -8.07 -13.44 11.85
C ARG A 221 -6.90 -12.62 11.30
N ARG A 222 -5.64 -13.06 11.53
CA ARG A 222 -4.45 -12.39 10.99
C ARG A 222 -4.38 -12.48 9.47
N GLN A 223 -4.69 -13.63 8.89
CA GLN A 223 -4.74 -13.82 7.44
C GLN A 223 -5.79 -12.91 6.78
N LYS A 224 -7.00 -12.86 7.37
CA LYS A 224 -8.06 -11.96 6.90
C LYS A 224 -7.68 -10.48 7.02
N SER A 225 -7.03 -10.08 8.12
CA SER A 225 -6.56 -8.71 8.31
C SER A 225 -5.54 -8.32 7.25
N ARG A 226 -4.59 -9.21 6.94
CA ARG A 226 -3.57 -9.04 5.89
C ARG A 226 -4.19 -8.96 4.49
N GLN A 227 -5.16 -9.82 4.19
CA GLN A 227 -5.89 -9.77 2.93
C GLN A 227 -6.65 -8.46 2.78
N THR A 228 -7.34 -8.01 3.83
CA THR A 228 -8.04 -6.72 3.84
C THR A 228 -7.07 -5.56 3.57
N ARG A 229 -5.90 -5.56 4.21
CA ARG A 229 -4.87 -4.56 3.95
C ARG A 229 -4.38 -4.61 2.51
N ALA A 230 -4.02 -5.78 2.01
CA ALA A 230 -3.54 -5.94 0.63
C ALA A 230 -4.57 -5.45 -0.41
N SER A 231 -5.86 -5.72 -0.18
CA SER A 231 -6.95 -5.22 -1.01
C SER A 231 -7.07 -3.70 -0.96
N ARG A 232 -6.95 -3.09 0.24
CA ARG A 232 -6.96 -1.63 0.40
C ARG A 232 -5.76 -0.98 -0.29
N ASP A 233 -4.57 -1.54 -0.14
CA ASP A 233 -3.35 -1.05 -0.77
C ASP A 233 -3.41 -1.19 -2.31
N ALA A 234 -4.04 -2.24 -2.84
CA ALA A 234 -4.28 -2.41 -4.27
C ALA A 234 -5.28 -1.37 -4.81
N LEU A 235 -6.38 -1.14 -4.10
CA LEU A 235 -7.38 -0.15 -4.46
C LEU A 235 -6.81 1.27 -4.38
N ASP A 236 -6.05 1.60 -3.34
CA ASP A 236 -5.41 2.92 -3.21
C ASP A 236 -4.45 3.22 -4.36
N ARG A 237 -3.65 2.24 -4.81
CA ARG A 237 -2.81 2.38 -6.00
C ARG A 237 -3.62 2.71 -7.26
N ALA A 238 -4.74 2.03 -7.46
CA ALA A 238 -5.63 2.27 -8.59
C ALA A 238 -6.27 3.67 -8.53
N LEU A 239 -6.63 4.13 -7.33
CA LEU A 239 -7.16 5.48 -7.12
C LEU A 239 -6.10 6.55 -7.36
N ILE A 240 -4.85 6.33 -6.95
CA ILE A 240 -3.74 7.23 -7.27
C ILE A 240 -3.52 7.32 -8.79
N ASP A 241 -3.58 6.19 -9.52
CA ASP A 241 -3.49 6.20 -10.98
C ASP A 241 -4.61 7.03 -11.60
N LEU A 242 -5.82 6.86 -11.12
CA LEU A 242 -6.99 7.60 -11.63
C LEU A 242 -6.88 9.10 -11.31
N ALA A 243 -6.47 9.48 -10.10
CA ALA A 243 -6.27 10.88 -9.72
C ALA A 243 -5.19 11.54 -10.58
N THR A 244 -4.06 10.84 -10.79
CA THR A 244 -2.97 11.36 -11.62
C THR A 244 -3.30 11.39 -13.11
N TYR A 245 -4.18 10.53 -13.60
CA TYR A 245 -4.74 10.60 -14.94
C TYR A 245 -5.58 11.88 -15.14
N PHE A 246 -6.49 12.19 -14.22
CA PHE A 246 -7.26 13.43 -14.28
C PHE A 246 -6.38 14.67 -14.09
N ARG A 247 -5.34 14.60 -13.25
CA ARG A 247 -4.34 15.65 -13.11
C ARG A 247 -3.63 15.91 -14.45
N ASP A 248 -3.23 14.86 -15.15
CA ASP A 248 -2.57 14.98 -16.44
C ASP A 248 -3.51 15.61 -17.48
N ALA A 249 -4.80 15.21 -17.50
CA ALA A 249 -5.81 15.84 -18.34
C ALA A 249 -6.03 17.32 -17.99
N LEU A 250 -6.03 17.67 -16.70
CA LEU A 250 -6.12 19.05 -16.22
C LEU A 250 -4.93 19.89 -16.70
N LEU A 251 -3.71 19.37 -16.62
CA LEU A 251 -2.50 20.06 -17.12
C LEU A 251 -2.57 20.33 -18.63
N VAL A 252 -3.01 19.35 -19.42
CA VAL A 252 -3.18 19.50 -20.86
C VAL A 252 -4.27 20.52 -21.16
N SER A 253 -5.42 20.45 -20.48
CA SER A 253 -6.53 21.40 -20.64
C SER A 253 -6.14 22.85 -20.28
N ALA A 254 -5.23 23.01 -19.28
CA ALA A 254 -4.71 24.32 -18.86
C ALA A 254 -3.52 24.82 -19.70
N GLY A 255 -3.07 24.07 -20.70
CA GLY A 255 -1.92 24.45 -21.55
C GLY A 255 -0.57 24.39 -20.85
N ALA A 256 -0.42 23.62 -19.77
CA ALA A 256 0.80 23.51 -18.96
C ALA A 256 1.84 22.58 -19.63
N GLY A 257 2.30 22.91 -20.84
CA GLY A 257 3.16 22.07 -21.67
C GLY A 257 4.58 21.81 -21.12
N GLY A 258 5.00 22.46 -20.04
CA GLY A 258 6.31 22.24 -19.40
C GLY A 258 6.33 21.22 -18.28
N VAL A 259 5.19 20.65 -17.91
CA VAL A 259 5.06 19.69 -16.80
C VAL A 259 5.00 18.26 -17.32
N ARG A 260 5.83 17.38 -16.76
CA ARG A 260 5.84 15.95 -17.12
C ARG A 260 4.50 15.28 -16.73
N LEU A 261 3.93 14.51 -17.66
CA LEU A 261 2.78 13.67 -17.39
C LEU A 261 3.18 12.42 -16.58
N ASN A 262 2.27 11.95 -15.73
CA ASN A 262 2.42 10.68 -15.01
C ASN A 262 2.08 9.47 -15.89
N HIS A 263 1.28 9.68 -16.94
CA HIS A 263 0.84 8.63 -17.85
C HIS A 263 1.17 9.00 -19.30
N PRO A 264 2.45 9.09 -19.68
CA PRO A 264 2.85 9.47 -21.04
C PRO A 264 2.40 8.44 -22.09
N ASP A 265 2.21 7.19 -21.69
CA ASP A 265 1.67 6.10 -22.52
C ASP A 265 0.16 6.22 -22.82
N MET A 266 -0.55 7.15 -22.15
CA MET A 266 -1.98 7.45 -22.34
C MET A 266 -2.20 8.85 -22.93
N ALA A 267 -1.20 9.42 -23.60
CA ALA A 267 -1.23 10.82 -24.05
C ALA A 267 -2.44 11.15 -24.94
N GLU A 268 -2.82 10.25 -25.85
CA GLU A 268 -3.99 10.44 -26.73
C GLU A 268 -5.30 10.47 -25.94
N GLN A 269 -5.47 9.54 -24.99
CA GLN A 269 -6.66 9.46 -24.16
C GLN A 269 -6.76 10.66 -23.20
N ILE A 270 -5.62 11.11 -22.67
CA ILE A 270 -5.52 12.31 -21.83
C ILE A 270 -5.88 13.55 -22.64
N ALA A 271 -5.38 13.69 -23.87
CA ALA A 271 -5.74 14.81 -24.75
C ALA A 271 -7.23 14.80 -25.11
N ALA A 272 -7.80 13.63 -25.39
CA ALA A 272 -9.23 13.49 -25.63
C ALA A 272 -10.07 13.88 -24.41
N MET A 273 -9.67 13.48 -23.20
CA MET A 273 -10.31 13.86 -21.94
C MET A 273 -10.23 15.38 -21.70
N ALA A 274 -9.04 15.97 -21.93
CA ALA A 274 -8.81 17.40 -21.78
C ALA A 274 -9.63 18.25 -22.77
N ALA A 275 -9.89 17.73 -23.97
CA ALA A 275 -10.76 18.38 -24.97
C ALA A 275 -12.25 18.25 -24.62
N HIS A 276 -12.63 17.18 -23.90
CA HIS A 276 -14.02 16.91 -23.54
C HIS A 276 -14.47 17.66 -22.28
N ALA A 277 -13.59 17.76 -21.27
CA ALA A 277 -13.91 18.32 -19.97
C ALA A 277 -13.07 19.56 -19.64
N PRO A 278 -13.68 20.70 -19.28
CA PRO A 278 -12.99 21.89 -18.84
C PRO A 278 -12.29 21.69 -17.48
N PRO A 279 -11.31 22.57 -17.14
CA PRO A 279 -10.46 22.41 -15.96
C PRO A 279 -11.21 22.22 -14.63
N ASP A 280 -12.30 22.94 -14.44
CA ASP A 280 -13.12 22.85 -13.20
C ASP A 280 -13.79 21.48 -13.02
N ARG A 281 -14.20 20.84 -14.10
CA ARG A 281 -14.77 19.49 -14.08
C ARG A 281 -13.71 18.44 -13.82
N LEU A 282 -12.52 18.58 -14.43
CA LEU A 282 -11.39 17.70 -14.16
C LEU A 282 -10.93 17.80 -12.71
N LEU A 283 -10.94 19.01 -12.12
CA LEU A 283 -10.65 19.21 -10.71
C LEU A 283 -11.67 18.49 -9.82
N ARG A 284 -12.95 18.57 -10.11
CA ARG A 284 -14.00 17.80 -9.39
C ARG A 284 -13.80 16.29 -9.48
N CYS A 285 -13.31 15.79 -10.62
CA CYS A 285 -12.96 14.37 -10.76
C CYS A 285 -11.79 13.99 -9.83
N ILE A 286 -10.76 14.83 -9.73
CA ILE A 286 -9.64 14.62 -8.79
C ILE A 286 -10.16 14.62 -7.35
N GLU A 287 -10.96 15.62 -6.97
CA GLU A 287 -11.56 15.73 -5.63
C GLU A 287 -12.41 14.51 -5.29
N ALA A 288 -13.20 13.99 -6.25
CA ALA A 288 -13.98 12.77 -6.03
C ALA A 288 -13.10 11.55 -5.74
N VAL A 289 -11.97 11.40 -6.43
CA VAL A 289 -11.03 10.31 -6.18
C VAL A 289 -10.35 10.47 -4.82
N LEU A 290 -9.91 11.68 -4.47
CA LEU A 290 -9.30 11.96 -3.16
C LEU A 290 -10.31 11.73 -2.02
N GLY A 291 -11.55 12.18 -2.14
CA GLY A 291 -12.61 11.91 -1.17
C GLY A 291 -12.92 10.42 -1.01
N CYS A 292 -12.79 9.62 -2.09
CA CYS A 292 -12.87 8.16 -1.98
C CYS A 292 -11.72 7.59 -1.14
N ARG A 293 -10.49 8.05 -1.33
CA ARG A 293 -9.33 7.63 -0.54
C ARG A 293 -9.48 8.00 0.94
N GLU A 294 -9.95 9.20 1.24
CA GLU A 294 -10.26 9.65 2.62
C GLU A 294 -11.34 8.78 3.26
N ALA A 295 -12.42 8.47 2.54
CA ALA A 295 -13.47 7.57 3.02
C ALA A 295 -12.93 6.16 3.34
N LEU A 296 -12.03 5.66 2.51
CA LEU A 296 -11.35 4.39 2.77
C LEU A 296 -10.45 4.46 4.02
N ALA A 297 -9.76 5.56 4.27
CA ALA A 297 -8.90 5.74 5.44
C ALA A 297 -9.70 5.68 6.75
N ILE A 298 -10.93 6.21 6.78
CA ILE A 298 -11.85 6.13 7.92
C ILE A 298 -12.72 4.86 7.92
N ASN A 299 -12.31 3.82 7.20
CA ASN A 299 -12.93 2.50 7.15
C ASN A 299 -14.34 2.41 6.53
N VAL A 300 -14.72 3.32 5.65
CA VAL A 300 -15.90 3.11 4.80
C VAL A 300 -15.67 1.86 3.92
N LYS A 301 -16.73 1.09 3.70
CA LYS A 301 -16.64 -0.11 2.85
C LYS A 301 -16.27 0.28 1.41
N PRO A 302 -15.30 -0.39 0.77
CA PRO A 302 -14.79 -0.05 -0.56
C PRO A 302 -15.89 0.16 -1.60
N LYS A 303 -16.89 -0.72 -1.65
CA LYS A 303 -18.00 -0.60 -2.58
C LYS A 303 -18.69 0.75 -2.48
N PHE A 304 -19.07 1.19 -1.29
CA PHE A 304 -19.80 2.46 -1.13
C PHE A 304 -18.94 3.69 -1.44
N ALA A 305 -17.66 3.66 -1.05
CA ALA A 305 -16.75 4.75 -1.35
C ALA A 305 -16.52 4.88 -2.86
N VAL A 306 -16.33 3.77 -3.56
CA VAL A 306 -16.13 3.74 -5.01
C VAL A 306 -17.42 4.10 -5.76
N ASP A 307 -18.60 3.61 -5.33
CA ASP A 307 -19.88 3.94 -5.94
C ASP A 307 -20.15 5.46 -5.87
N ALA A 308 -19.88 6.10 -4.73
CA ALA A 308 -20.01 7.55 -4.57
C ALA A 308 -19.03 8.31 -5.47
N MET A 309 -17.77 7.88 -5.53
CA MET A 309 -16.75 8.46 -6.41
C MET A 309 -17.18 8.40 -7.87
N VAL A 310 -17.58 7.22 -8.35
CA VAL A 310 -17.96 7.00 -9.76
C VAL A 310 -19.20 7.82 -10.12
N ALA A 311 -20.18 7.96 -9.21
CA ALA A 311 -21.34 8.82 -9.40
C ALA A 311 -20.94 10.29 -9.58
N THR A 312 -20.03 10.79 -8.72
CA THR A 312 -19.53 12.18 -8.76
C THR A 312 -18.73 12.45 -10.03
N ILE A 313 -17.80 11.55 -10.41
CA ILE A 313 -17.03 11.64 -11.66
C ILE A 313 -18.00 11.66 -12.85
N GLY A 314 -18.94 10.74 -12.88
CA GLY A 314 -19.90 10.64 -13.97
C GLY A 314 -20.79 11.88 -14.09
N GLN A 315 -21.16 12.52 -12.98
CA GLN A 315 -21.85 13.80 -13.00
C GLN A 315 -20.96 14.90 -13.55
N ALA A 316 -19.74 15.05 -13.01
CA ALA A 316 -18.81 16.09 -13.43
C ALA A 316 -18.48 16.03 -14.94
N LEU A 317 -18.39 14.83 -15.53
CA LEU A 317 -18.07 14.68 -16.95
C LEU A 317 -19.26 14.84 -17.91
N ARG A 318 -20.51 14.77 -17.41
CA ARG A 318 -21.73 14.92 -18.25
C ARG A 318 -22.34 16.31 -18.21
N ASP A 319 -22.20 17.06 -17.09
CA ASP A 319 -22.70 18.43 -16.94
C ASP A 319 -21.94 19.41 -17.84
#